data_61f4a76e0a848da511edf5bb42967486
#
_entry.id   61f4a76e0a848da511edf5bb42967486
#
_cell.length_a   1.000
_cell.length_b   1.000
_cell.length_c   1.000
_cell.angle_alpha   90.00
_cell.angle_beta   90.00
_cell.angle_gamma   90.00
#
_symmetry.space_group_name_H-M   'P 1'
#
loop_
_entity.id
_entity.type
_entity.pdbx_description
1 polymer ?
#
loop_
_entity_poly.entity_id
_entity_poly.type
_entity_poly.pdbx_seq_one_letter_code
_entity_poly.pdbx_strand_id
1 'polypeptide(L)'
;MWKKWFGFNPQTMKIHTEVMAGITSFLAMAYILAVNPAILSATGMDKGALFTTTALAAIIGTLVMALWAKMPFALAPGMGLNAFFAFTVCLQMGNSWQFAWTAVFIEGLIFIILTLTKLRQAIVNAIPATLRQAIGVGIGLFIAFIGLINCHIVVPNESTLVTIGDLTHGNALLGMIGITVTAILVIKKIQGSLLIGILLTTLIGIPMGITHYAGFMNLPPSIEPIFFQFDFSEIFSIKMVVVVFTFLFIDMFDTIGTIIGVFNKAGMTVNGKIPRLKEAFMADAIGTTCGAMLGTSTVTVFVESASGISQGGRSGLTSLTTAACFALALLFSPFFLSIPSPATGAILILVGLSMTATITNIDFSDLSEAIPAFLCILIIPFAYSISDGIIISMIGYVVINLLSGKYKKISVSMYILAAILLTKFLL
;
A
#
# COMPACT_ATOMS: atom_id res chain seq x y z
N MET A 1 0.14 -19.53 28.55
CA MET A 1 -0.77 -18.53 27.96
C MET A 1 -0.17 -17.84 26.74
N TRP A 2 0.96 -17.18 26.82
CA TRP A 2 1.61 -16.41 25.76
C TRP A 2 1.96 -17.23 24.50
N LYS A 3 2.46 -18.48 24.63
CA LYS A 3 2.75 -19.38 23.51
C LYS A 3 1.49 -19.73 22.70
N LYS A 4 0.35 -19.94 23.41
CA LYS A 4 -0.92 -20.30 22.77
C LYS A 4 -1.51 -19.14 21.97
N TRP A 5 -1.48 -17.91 22.52
CA TRP A 5 -2.12 -16.75 21.90
C TRP A 5 -1.25 -16.03 20.86
N PHE A 6 0.06 -15.89 21.13
CA PHE A 6 0.95 -15.06 20.31
C PHE A 6 2.10 -15.85 19.64
N GLY A 7 2.19 -17.15 19.85
CA GLY A 7 3.34 -17.92 19.37
C GLY A 7 4.65 -17.59 20.09
N PHE A 8 4.60 -16.82 21.17
CA PHE A 8 5.76 -16.41 21.96
C PHE A 8 6.34 -17.59 22.75
N ASN A 9 7.65 -17.86 22.57
CA ASN A 9 8.38 -18.89 23.30
C ASN A 9 9.36 -18.25 24.29
N PRO A 10 9.09 -18.32 25.61
CA PRO A 10 9.96 -17.71 26.63
C PRO A 10 11.40 -18.24 26.68
N GLN A 11 11.63 -19.44 26.14
CA GLN A 11 12.97 -20.03 26.09
C GLN A 11 13.89 -19.41 25.04
N THR A 12 13.31 -18.90 23.94
CA THR A 12 14.04 -18.39 22.79
C THR A 12 13.77 -16.92 22.50
N MET A 13 12.75 -16.32 23.15
CA MET A 13 12.29 -14.95 22.90
C MET A 13 12.21 -14.16 24.22
N LYS A 14 12.49 -12.86 24.15
CA LYS A 14 12.38 -11.93 25.31
C LYS A 14 11.22 -10.96 25.07
N ILE A 15 10.36 -10.75 26.07
CA ILE A 15 9.23 -9.83 26.00
C ILE A 15 9.69 -8.41 25.62
N HIS A 16 10.74 -7.92 26.28
CA HIS A 16 11.30 -6.60 26.00
C HIS A 16 11.69 -6.44 24.52
N THR A 17 12.32 -7.46 23.92
CA THR A 17 12.70 -7.43 22.50
C THR A 17 11.48 -7.38 21.58
N GLU A 18 10.43 -8.16 21.87
CA GLU A 18 9.18 -8.16 21.11
C GLU A 18 8.46 -6.80 21.20
N VAL A 19 8.42 -6.21 22.39
CA VAL A 19 7.81 -4.89 22.60
C VAL A 19 8.60 -3.80 21.86
N MET A 20 9.94 -3.79 21.99
CA MET A 20 10.77 -2.82 21.24
C MET A 20 10.64 -2.99 19.73
N ALA A 21 10.56 -4.23 19.25
CA ALA A 21 10.32 -4.53 17.85
C ALA A 21 8.97 -3.99 17.37
N GLY A 22 7.92 -4.12 18.19
CA GLY A 22 6.58 -3.61 17.87
C GLY A 22 6.54 -2.07 17.81
N ILE A 23 7.19 -1.40 18.76
CA ILE A 23 7.35 0.07 18.73
C ILE A 23 8.12 0.49 17.47
N THR A 24 9.20 -0.21 17.13
CA THR A 24 10.01 0.08 15.95
C THR A 24 9.19 -0.09 14.64
N SER A 25 8.38 -1.16 14.55
CA SER A 25 7.45 -1.34 13.40
C SER A 25 6.45 -0.20 13.32
N PHE A 26 5.83 0.20 14.44
CA PHE A 26 4.90 1.33 14.49
C PHE A 26 5.58 2.62 14.01
N LEU A 27 6.75 2.98 14.56
CA LEU A 27 7.46 4.20 14.17
C LEU A 27 7.84 4.21 12.69
N ALA A 28 8.14 3.05 12.10
CA ALA A 28 8.46 2.95 10.69
C ALA A 28 7.24 3.18 9.78
N MET A 29 6.03 2.83 10.22
CA MET A 29 4.81 2.88 9.41
C MET A 29 3.78 3.91 9.86
N ALA A 30 3.97 4.61 10.99
CA ALA A 30 3.00 5.57 11.55
C ALA A 30 2.69 6.76 10.62
N TYR A 31 3.55 7.02 9.63
CA TYR A 31 3.31 8.01 8.58
C TYR A 31 1.99 7.76 7.82
N ILE A 32 1.49 6.51 7.79
CA ILE A 32 0.23 6.15 7.14
C ILE A 32 -0.96 6.90 7.73
N LEU A 33 -0.91 7.25 9.02
CA LEU A 33 -1.95 8.02 9.72
C LEU A 33 -2.11 9.44 9.16
N ALA A 34 -1.09 9.98 8.52
CA ALA A 34 -1.16 11.26 7.81
C ALA A 34 -1.41 11.06 6.31
N VAL A 35 -0.73 10.09 5.71
CA VAL A 35 -0.70 9.92 4.25
C VAL A 35 -1.99 9.30 3.71
N ASN A 36 -2.57 8.29 4.39
CA ASN A 36 -3.82 7.69 3.92
C ASN A 36 -4.98 8.70 3.93
N PRO A 37 -5.24 9.47 5.01
CA PRO A 37 -6.23 10.54 4.98
C PRO A 37 -5.95 11.61 3.92
N ALA A 38 -4.68 11.94 3.68
CA ALA A 38 -4.32 12.92 2.65
C ALA A 38 -4.65 12.44 1.23
N ILE A 39 -4.41 11.15 0.92
CA ILE A 39 -4.72 10.57 -0.40
C ILE A 39 -6.23 10.42 -0.58
N LEU A 40 -6.91 9.78 0.38
CA LEU A 40 -8.32 9.45 0.23
C LEU A 40 -9.22 10.70 0.31
N SER A 41 -8.85 11.73 1.06
CA SER A 41 -9.62 12.98 1.13
C SER A 41 -9.69 13.74 -0.21
N ALA A 42 -8.81 13.44 -1.17
CA ALA A 42 -8.90 13.97 -2.53
C ALA A 42 -10.22 13.58 -3.24
N THR A 43 -10.90 12.54 -2.76
CA THR A 43 -12.21 12.10 -3.29
C THR A 43 -13.41 12.82 -2.64
N GLY A 44 -13.17 13.79 -1.75
CA GLY A 44 -14.21 14.52 -1.03
C GLY A 44 -14.61 13.91 0.32
N MET A 45 -13.95 12.85 0.77
CA MET A 45 -14.19 12.24 2.07
C MET A 45 -13.65 13.08 3.23
N ASP A 46 -14.29 13.01 4.42
CA ASP A 46 -13.84 13.70 5.61
C ASP A 46 -12.46 13.19 6.09
N LYS A 47 -11.48 14.09 6.13
CA LYS A 47 -10.09 13.77 6.47
C LYS A 47 -9.95 13.28 7.92
N GLY A 48 -10.76 13.81 8.84
CA GLY A 48 -10.75 13.41 10.24
C GLY A 48 -11.28 11.99 10.43
N ALA A 49 -12.42 11.68 9.81
CA ALA A 49 -12.98 10.34 9.81
C ALA A 49 -12.00 9.32 9.19
N LEU A 50 -11.35 9.68 8.07
CA LEU A 50 -10.33 8.86 7.43
C LEU A 50 -9.12 8.58 8.32
N PHE A 51 -8.68 9.54 9.15
CA PHE A 51 -7.64 9.31 10.15
C PHE A 51 -8.05 8.21 11.13
N THR A 52 -9.25 8.35 11.70
CA THR A 52 -9.78 7.40 12.68
C THR A 52 -9.94 6.00 12.08
N THR A 53 -10.53 5.90 10.89
CA THR A 53 -10.72 4.59 10.22
C THR A 53 -9.42 3.96 9.78
N THR A 54 -8.42 4.75 9.37
CA THR A 54 -7.06 4.26 9.07
C THR A 54 -6.44 3.59 10.29
N ALA A 55 -6.50 4.26 11.45
CA ALA A 55 -5.96 3.71 12.69
C ALA A 55 -6.72 2.46 13.13
N LEU A 56 -8.07 2.49 13.10
CA LEU A 56 -8.90 1.34 13.49
C LEU A 56 -8.66 0.13 12.57
N ALA A 57 -8.58 0.33 11.27
CA ALA A 57 -8.31 -0.75 10.32
C ALA A 57 -6.90 -1.34 10.53
N ALA A 58 -5.89 -0.50 10.78
CA ALA A 58 -4.56 -0.95 11.14
C ALA A 58 -4.55 -1.75 12.45
N ILE A 59 -5.28 -1.30 13.48
CA ILE A 59 -5.44 -2.04 14.74
C ILE A 59 -6.07 -3.41 14.49
N ILE A 60 -7.21 -3.47 13.80
CA ILE A 60 -7.95 -4.73 13.57
C ILE A 60 -7.10 -5.71 12.76
N GLY A 61 -6.57 -5.29 11.60
CA GLY A 61 -5.74 -6.16 10.75
C GLY A 61 -4.51 -6.67 11.48
N THR A 62 -3.81 -5.79 12.22
CA THR A 62 -2.63 -6.14 13.01
C THR A 62 -2.97 -7.04 14.20
N LEU A 63 -4.12 -6.86 14.87
CA LEU A 63 -4.58 -7.76 15.92
C LEU A 63 -4.91 -9.16 15.39
N VAL A 64 -5.56 -9.26 14.24
CA VAL A 64 -5.82 -10.57 13.59
C VAL A 64 -4.48 -11.24 13.24
N MET A 65 -3.50 -10.50 12.73
CA MET A 65 -2.15 -11.00 12.48
C MET A 65 -1.47 -11.48 13.77
N ALA A 66 -1.60 -10.73 14.87
CA ALA A 66 -1.03 -11.07 16.17
C ALA A 66 -1.61 -12.35 16.76
N LEU A 67 -2.94 -12.50 16.71
CA LEU A 67 -3.67 -13.56 17.42
C LEU A 67 -3.83 -14.84 16.59
N TRP A 68 -4.08 -14.69 15.29
CA TRP A 68 -4.35 -15.84 14.41
C TRP A 68 -3.07 -16.29 13.70
N ALA A 69 -2.42 -15.42 12.93
CA ALA A 69 -1.16 -15.76 12.26
C ALA A 69 0.01 -15.88 13.25
N LYS A 70 -0.03 -15.16 14.37
CA LYS A 70 1.02 -15.11 15.40
C LYS A 70 2.38 -14.73 14.83
N MET A 71 2.38 -13.79 13.90
CA MET A 71 3.53 -13.32 13.15
C MET A 71 3.85 -11.86 13.51
N PRO A 72 5.12 -11.44 13.39
CA PRO A 72 5.56 -10.08 13.73
C PRO A 72 5.35 -9.10 12.58
N PHE A 73 4.17 -9.11 11.96
CA PHE A 73 3.81 -8.18 10.89
C PHE A 73 2.72 -7.21 11.33
N ALA A 74 2.81 -6.00 10.85
CA ALA A 74 1.79 -4.99 10.99
C ALA A 74 1.06 -4.76 9.67
N LEU A 75 -0.22 -4.47 9.76
CA LEU A 75 -1.11 -4.20 8.63
C LEU A 75 -1.65 -2.78 8.74
N ALA A 76 -1.83 -2.16 7.58
CA ALA A 76 -2.52 -0.87 7.46
C ALA A 76 -3.02 -0.70 6.01
N PRO A 77 -3.83 0.35 5.70
CA PRO A 77 -4.23 0.65 4.33
C PRO A 77 -3.04 0.80 3.39
N GLY A 78 -3.02 0.02 2.30
CA GLY A 78 -1.89 -0.08 1.38
C GLY A 78 -1.75 1.13 0.46
N MET A 79 -0.55 1.70 0.34
CA MET A 79 -0.32 2.94 -0.41
C MET A 79 -0.71 2.85 -1.88
N GLY A 80 -0.33 1.76 -2.58
CA GLY A 80 -0.67 1.55 -3.98
C GLY A 80 -2.17 1.40 -4.19
N LEU A 81 -2.84 0.72 -3.27
CA LEU A 81 -4.28 0.49 -3.28
C LEU A 81 -5.04 1.79 -2.96
N ASN A 82 -4.53 2.62 -2.03
CA ASN A 82 -5.07 3.95 -1.74
C ASN A 82 -5.01 4.86 -2.97
N ALA A 83 -3.87 4.85 -3.66
CA ALA A 83 -3.67 5.62 -4.87
C ALA A 83 -4.59 5.12 -6.01
N PHE A 84 -4.74 3.82 -6.18
CA PHE A 84 -5.69 3.23 -7.13
C PHE A 84 -7.14 3.62 -6.79
N PHE A 85 -7.51 3.53 -5.52
CA PHE A 85 -8.83 3.95 -5.04
C PHE A 85 -9.13 5.40 -5.40
N ALA A 86 -8.29 6.33 -4.92
CA ALA A 86 -8.56 7.75 -5.02
C ALA A 86 -8.39 8.26 -6.46
N PHE A 87 -7.24 8.02 -7.06
CA PHE A 87 -6.88 8.67 -8.31
C PHE A 87 -7.41 7.93 -9.52
N THR A 88 -7.36 6.60 -9.54
CA THR A 88 -7.85 5.85 -10.71
C THR A 88 -9.37 5.64 -10.63
N VAL A 89 -9.87 5.01 -9.56
CA VAL A 89 -11.30 4.62 -9.50
C VAL A 89 -12.20 5.83 -9.31
N CYS A 90 -11.89 6.73 -8.37
CA CYS A 90 -12.75 7.87 -8.11
C CYS A 90 -12.51 9.02 -9.09
N LEU A 91 -11.29 9.55 -9.16
CA LEU A 91 -11.05 10.79 -9.91
C LEU A 91 -10.97 10.57 -11.42
N GLN A 92 -10.23 9.57 -11.90
CA GLN A 92 -10.07 9.34 -13.34
C GLN A 92 -11.29 8.67 -13.97
N MET A 93 -11.83 7.60 -13.33
CA MET A 93 -13.00 6.88 -13.85
C MET A 93 -14.33 7.56 -13.48
N GLY A 94 -14.31 8.63 -12.65
CA GLY A 94 -15.49 9.40 -12.27
C GLY A 94 -16.47 8.67 -11.36
N ASN A 95 -16.00 7.67 -10.59
CA ASN A 95 -16.86 6.93 -9.67
C ASN A 95 -16.98 7.62 -8.32
N SER A 96 -18.10 7.41 -7.63
CA SER A 96 -18.24 7.78 -6.23
C SER A 96 -17.27 6.97 -5.35
N TRP A 97 -16.85 7.55 -4.22
CA TRP A 97 -16.04 6.81 -3.26
C TRP A 97 -16.82 5.65 -2.62
N GLN A 98 -18.16 5.73 -2.56
CA GLN A 98 -19.04 4.64 -2.12
C GLN A 98 -18.94 3.42 -3.05
N PHE A 99 -18.93 3.65 -4.37
CA PHE A 99 -18.68 2.61 -5.37
C PHE A 99 -17.30 1.96 -5.14
N ALA A 100 -16.27 2.76 -4.97
CA ALA A 100 -14.91 2.24 -4.74
C ALA A 100 -14.81 1.44 -3.44
N TRP A 101 -15.48 1.85 -2.35
CA TRP A 101 -15.55 1.05 -1.12
C TRP A 101 -16.31 -0.23 -1.26
N THR A 102 -17.41 -0.21 -2.01
CA THR A 102 -18.15 -1.44 -2.33
C THR A 102 -17.25 -2.43 -3.05
N ALA A 103 -16.41 -1.94 -3.97
CA ALA A 103 -15.42 -2.77 -4.65
C ALA A 103 -14.39 -3.37 -3.68
N VAL A 104 -13.85 -2.58 -2.75
CA VAL A 104 -12.91 -3.05 -1.71
C VAL A 104 -13.58 -4.06 -0.77
N PHE A 105 -14.83 -3.85 -0.41
CA PHE A 105 -15.57 -4.79 0.42
C PHE A 105 -15.77 -6.14 -0.28
N ILE A 106 -16.18 -6.12 -1.55
CA ILE A 106 -16.34 -7.32 -2.38
C ILE A 106 -15.00 -8.01 -2.57
N GLU A 107 -13.94 -7.26 -2.83
CA GLU A 107 -12.57 -7.75 -2.92
C GLU A 107 -12.18 -8.50 -1.66
N GLY A 108 -12.37 -7.91 -0.47
CA GLY A 108 -12.08 -8.53 0.81
C GLY A 108 -12.81 -9.86 1.03
N LEU A 109 -14.11 -9.92 0.68
CA LEU A 109 -14.90 -11.16 0.74
C LEU A 109 -14.37 -12.23 -0.21
N ILE A 110 -14.07 -11.87 -1.46
CA ILE A 110 -13.47 -12.80 -2.43
C ILE A 110 -12.11 -13.27 -1.92
N PHE A 111 -11.33 -12.40 -1.32
CA PHE A 111 -10.01 -12.71 -0.79
C PHE A 111 -10.06 -13.71 0.37
N ILE A 112 -11.08 -13.61 1.25
CA ILE A 112 -11.36 -14.63 2.28
C ILE A 112 -11.63 -15.98 1.62
N ILE A 113 -12.51 -16.04 0.60
CA ILE A 113 -12.86 -17.28 -0.11
C ILE A 113 -11.63 -17.86 -0.81
N LEU A 114 -10.84 -17.06 -1.50
CA LEU A 114 -9.61 -17.49 -2.18
C LEU A 114 -8.56 -18.00 -1.19
N THR A 115 -8.48 -17.43 0.02
CA THR A 115 -7.55 -17.87 1.06
C THR A 115 -7.98 -19.20 1.67
N LEU A 116 -9.28 -19.47 1.76
CA LEU A 116 -9.80 -20.78 2.21
C LEU A 116 -9.55 -21.88 1.17
N THR A 117 -9.54 -21.53 -0.11
CA THR A 117 -9.27 -22.45 -1.22
C THR A 117 -7.78 -22.41 -1.61
N LYS A 118 -7.35 -23.34 -2.47
CA LYS A 118 -5.99 -23.32 -3.05
C LYS A 118 -5.87 -22.46 -4.30
N LEU A 119 -6.94 -21.78 -4.72
CA LEU A 119 -7.04 -21.01 -5.96
C LEU A 119 -6.09 -19.80 -5.95
N ARG A 120 -5.87 -19.16 -4.80
CA ARG A 120 -4.94 -18.04 -4.68
C ARG A 120 -3.55 -18.38 -5.22
N GLN A 121 -3.00 -19.54 -4.84
CA GLN A 121 -1.66 -19.93 -5.28
C GLN A 121 -1.61 -20.22 -6.78
N ALA A 122 -2.69 -20.71 -7.36
CA ALA A 122 -2.82 -20.93 -8.80
C ALA A 122 -2.81 -19.62 -9.58
N ILE A 123 -3.53 -18.59 -9.10
CA ILE A 123 -3.57 -17.26 -9.72
C ILE A 123 -2.18 -16.59 -9.66
N VAL A 124 -1.51 -16.64 -8.51
CA VAL A 124 -0.16 -16.06 -8.36
C VAL A 124 0.83 -16.72 -9.31
N ASN A 125 0.77 -18.04 -9.45
CA ASN A 125 1.67 -18.79 -10.33
C ASN A 125 1.34 -18.59 -11.82
N ALA A 126 0.14 -18.10 -12.14
CA ALA A 126 -0.27 -17.86 -13.52
C ALA A 126 0.48 -16.69 -14.17
N ILE A 127 0.92 -15.71 -13.37
CA ILE A 127 1.53 -14.49 -13.88
C ILE A 127 3.05 -14.57 -13.81
N PRO A 128 3.75 -14.22 -14.89
CA PRO A 128 5.19 -14.21 -14.94
C PRO A 128 5.81 -13.35 -13.83
N ALA A 129 6.92 -13.82 -13.26
CA ALA A 129 7.63 -13.09 -12.19
C ALA A 129 8.02 -11.68 -12.62
N THR A 130 8.43 -11.52 -13.87
CA THR A 130 8.83 -10.25 -14.50
C THR A 130 7.68 -9.23 -14.47
N LEU A 131 6.44 -9.63 -14.85
CA LEU A 131 5.27 -8.76 -14.80
C LEU A 131 4.90 -8.39 -13.37
N ARG A 132 4.97 -9.33 -12.42
CA ARG A 132 4.69 -9.05 -11.00
C ARG A 132 5.62 -7.98 -10.44
N GLN A 133 6.91 -8.06 -10.77
CA GLN A 133 7.91 -7.07 -10.37
C GLN A 133 7.65 -5.72 -11.06
N ALA A 134 7.33 -5.74 -12.35
CA ALA A 134 7.03 -4.52 -13.12
C ALA A 134 5.81 -3.75 -12.58
N ILE A 135 4.77 -4.46 -12.12
CA ILE A 135 3.61 -3.86 -11.46
C ILE A 135 4.04 -3.11 -10.20
N GLY A 136 4.84 -3.74 -9.33
CA GLY A 136 5.35 -3.09 -8.11
C GLY A 136 6.19 -1.84 -8.41
N VAL A 137 7.06 -1.92 -9.43
CA VAL A 137 7.87 -0.77 -9.90
C VAL A 137 6.98 0.34 -10.43
N GLY A 138 6.00 0.02 -11.30
CA GLY A 138 5.08 1.00 -11.86
C GLY A 138 4.25 1.72 -10.79
N ILE A 139 3.73 0.97 -9.80
CA ILE A 139 3.01 1.54 -8.65
C ILE A 139 3.95 2.44 -7.83
N GLY A 140 5.19 2.02 -7.59
CA GLY A 140 6.18 2.83 -6.89
C GLY A 140 6.44 4.16 -7.57
N LEU A 141 6.64 4.17 -8.90
CA LEU A 141 6.80 5.38 -9.69
C LEU A 141 5.53 6.25 -9.68
N PHE A 142 4.35 5.65 -9.71
CA PHE A 142 3.09 6.35 -9.63
C PHE A 142 2.91 7.07 -8.29
N ILE A 143 3.20 6.40 -7.18
CA ILE A 143 3.16 7.00 -5.84
C ILE A 143 4.18 8.14 -5.72
N ALA A 144 5.40 7.95 -6.26
CA ALA A 144 6.40 9.01 -6.29
C ALA A 144 5.94 10.21 -7.11
N PHE A 145 5.28 9.99 -8.26
CA PHE A 145 4.73 11.05 -9.10
C PHE A 145 3.62 11.85 -8.39
N ILE A 146 2.72 11.16 -7.67
CA ILE A 146 1.73 11.82 -6.79
C ILE A 146 2.44 12.66 -5.73
N GLY A 147 3.50 12.13 -5.13
CA GLY A 147 4.32 12.86 -4.17
C GLY A 147 4.91 14.16 -4.74
N LEU A 148 5.42 14.11 -5.97
CA LEU A 148 5.95 15.29 -6.68
C LEU A 148 4.86 16.35 -6.93
N ILE A 149 3.64 15.91 -7.30
CA ILE A 149 2.49 16.81 -7.48
C ILE A 149 2.06 17.42 -6.14
N ASN A 150 1.94 16.63 -5.07
CA ASN A 150 1.57 17.11 -3.74
C ASN A 150 2.58 18.11 -3.15
N CYS A 151 3.84 17.96 -3.51
CA CYS A 151 4.89 18.93 -3.19
C CYS A 151 4.89 20.16 -4.11
N HIS A 152 4.07 20.23 -5.16
CA HIS A 152 4.14 21.24 -6.22
C HIS A 152 5.50 21.32 -6.93
N ILE A 153 6.31 20.24 -6.86
CA ILE A 153 7.56 20.11 -7.61
C ILE A 153 7.26 19.88 -9.09
N VAL A 154 6.23 19.07 -9.36
CA VAL A 154 5.66 18.89 -10.69
C VAL A 154 4.30 19.55 -10.71
N VAL A 155 4.08 20.42 -11.70
CA VAL A 155 2.83 21.17 -11.88
C VAL A 155 2.32 21.01 -13.31
N PRO A 156 1.00 21.16 -13.57
CA PRO A 156 0.45 21.09 -14.91
C PRO A 156 0.99 22.21 -15.80
N ASN A 157 1.16 21.90 -17.11
CA ASN A 157 1.57 22.83 -18.13
C ASN A 157 0.83 22.55 -19.43
N GLU A 158 0.24 23.55 -20.06
CA GLU A 158 -0.57 23.37 -21.27
C GLU A 158 0.21 22.84 -22.47
N SER A 159 1.51 23.18 -22.58
CA SER A 159 2.34 22.80 -23.74
C SER A 159 3.02 21.45 -23.58
N THR A 160 3.41 21.08 -22.34
CA THR A 160 4.23 19.89 -22.06
C THR A 160 3.54 18.90 -21.14
N LEU A 161 2.25 19.11 -20.82
CA LEU A 161 1.43 18.42 -19.83
C LEU A 161 1.90 18.68 -18.41
N VAL A 162 3.18 18.55 -18.12
CA VAL A 162 3.78 18.81 -16.81
C VAL A 162 5.10 19.56 -16.95
N THR A 163 5.43 20.37 -15.93
CA THR A 163 6.70 21.09 -15.82
C THR A 163 7.14 21.18 -14.36
N ILE A 164 8.37 21.64 -14.13
CA ILE A 164 8.88 21.91 -12.78
C ILE A 164 8.23 23.20 -12.25
N GLY A 165 7.71 23.14 -11.03
CA GLY A 165 7.17 24.29 -10.31
C GLY A 165 8.25 25.22 -9.76
N ASP A 166 7.83 26.29 -9.06
CA ASP A 166 8.76 27.20 -8.40
C ASP A 166 9.35 26.55 -7.13
N LEU A 167 10.59 26.09 -7.23
CA LEU A 167 11.30 25.43 -6.14
C LEU A 167 11.84 26.39 -5.07
N THR A 168 11.75 27.70 -5.29
CA THR A 168 12.33 28.71 -4.40
C THR A 168 11.38 29.15 -3.31
N HIS A 169 10.08 28.90 -3.44
CA HIS A 169 9.04 29.37 -2.54
C HIS A 169 7.96 28.30 -2.23
N GLY A 170 7.19 28.55 -1.17
CA GLY A 170 5.95 27.83 -0.86
C GLY A 170 6.10 26.33 -0.69
N ASN A 171 5.11 25.60 -1.21
CA ASN A 171 5.00 24.15 -1.04
C ASN A 171 6.16 23.37 -1.69
N ALA A 172 6.67 23.84 -2.83
CA ALA A 172 7.75 23.16 -3.51
C ALA A 172 9.06 23.23 -2.74
N LEU A 173 9.40 24.38 -2.18
CA LEU A 173 10.56 24.53 -1.30
C LEU A 173 10.42 23.64 -0.06
N LEU A 174 9.28 23.67 0.62
CA LEU A 174 9.03 22.81 1.79
C LEU A 174 9.13 21.33 1.43
N GLY A 175 8.58 20.92 0.28
CA GLY A 175 8.69 19.57 -0.25
C GLY A 175 10.14 19.13 -0.49
N MET A 176 10.95 19.99 -1.13
CA MET A 176 12.39 19.73 -1.35
C MET A 176 13.16 19.58 -0.05
N ILE A 177 12.88 20.44 0.94
CA ILE A 177 13.46 20.32 2.29
C ILE A 177 13.03 19.00 2.92
N GLY A 178 11.74 18.64 2.83
CA GLY A 178 11.19 17.40 3.38
C GLY A 178 11.84 16.15 2.76
N ILE A 179 12.00 16.11 1.44
CA ILE A 179 12.71 15.03 0.73
C ILE A 179 14.14 14.93 1.25
N THR A 180 14.86 16.05 1.29
CA THR A 180 16.28 16.08 1.69
C THR A 180 16.47 15.63 3.13
N VAL A 181 15.70 16.18 4.08
CA VAL A 181 15.76 15.82 5.49
C VAL A 181 15.45 14.34 5.69
N THR A 182 14.37 13.86 5.09
CA THR A 182 13.98 12.46 5.24
C THR A 182 14.98 11.51 4.58
N ALA A 183 15.51 11.85 3.41
CA ALA A 183 16.56 11.07 2.74
C ALA A 183 17.81 10.94 3.60
N ILE A 184 18.27 12.02 4.25
CA ILE A 184 19.41 11.98 5.17
C ILE A 184 19.14 11.02 6.35
N LEU A 185 17.92 11.08 6.93
CA LEU A 185 17.53 10.19 8.03
C LEU A 185 17.51 8.71 7.58
N VAL A 186 17.00 8.43 6.38
CA VAL A 186 16.97 7.08 5.78
C VAL A 186 18.39 6.57 5.52
N ILE A 187 19.26 7.39 4.92
CA ILE A 187 20.68 7.04 4.66
C ILE A 187 21.42 6.74 5.95
N LYS A 188 21.16 7.51 7.01
CA LYS A 188 21.71 7.27 8.36
C LYS A 188 21.07 6.10 9.08
N LYS A 189 20.10 5.39 8.46
CA LYS A 189 19.39 4.25 9.03
C LYS A 189 18.72 4.55 10.39
N ILE A 190 18.24 5.77 10.58
CA ILE A 190 17.53 6.18 11.80
C ILE A 190 16.16 5.47 11.81
N GLN A 191 15.85 4.81 12.94
CA GLN A 191 14.55 4.15 13.11
C GLN A 191 13.43 5.19 13.10
N GLY A 192 12.33 4.90 12.36
CA GLY A 192 11.23 5.85 12.20
C GLY A 192 11.58 7.07 11.32
N SER A 193 12.61 6.98 10.47
CA SER A 193 13.07 8.07 9.60
C SER A 193 11.95 8.76 8.82
N LEU A 194 10.98 7.99 8.30
CA LEU A 194 9.85 8.55 7.55
C LEU A 194 8.94 9.40 8.46
N LEU A 195 8.61 8.91 9.66
CA LEU A 195 7.82 9.66 10.62
C LEU A 195 8.57 10.91 11.10
N ILE A 196 9.84 10.77 11.47
CA ILE A 196 10.67 11.90 11.90
C ILE A 196 10.80 12.94 10.77
N GLY A 197 10.95 12.48 9.53
CA GLY A 197 11.00 13.35 8.35
C GLY A 197 9.74 14.16 8.16
N ILE A 198 8.56 13.51 8.26
CA ILE A 198 7.26 14.22 8.23
C ILE A 198 7.19 15.28 9.33
N LEU A 199 7.54 14.91 10.55
CA LEU A 199 7.44 15.81 11.71
C LEU A 199 8.36 17.02 11.56
N LEU A 200 9.61 16.82 11.17
CA LEU A 200 10.55 17.90 10.92
C LEU A 200 10.08 18.81 9.78
N THR A 201 9.60 18.25 8.69
CA THR A 201 9.05 19.03 7.57
C THR A 201 7.83 19.83 8.00
N THR A 202 6.94 19.24 8.80
CA THR A 202 5.77 19.93 9.35
C THR A 202 6.16 21.10 10.25
N LEU A 203 7.16 20.89 11.14
CA LEU A 203 7.69 21.96 12.00
C LEU A 203 8.33 23.09 11.20
N ILE A 204 9.09 22.78 10.15
CA ILE A 204 9.69 23.78 9.25
C ILE A 204 8.60 24.54 8.50
N GLY A 205 7.48 23.90 8.17
CA GLY A 205 6.34 24.51 7.50
C GLY A 205 5.59 25.55 8.35
N ILE A 206 5.73 25.54 9.69
CA ILE A 206 5.08 26.53 10.58
C ILE A 206 5.59 27.95 10.31
N PRO A 207 6.89 28.26 10.39
CA PRO A 207 7.39 29.60 10.10
C PRO A 207 7.21 30.00 8.63
N MET A 208 7.02 29.04 7.71
CA MET A 208 6.71 29.31 6.31
C MET A 208 5.21 29.64 6.07
N GLY A 209 4.37 29.56 7.10
CA GLY A 209 2.93 29.80 6.98
C GLY A 209 2.15 28.68 6.24
N ILE A 210 2.77 27.53 6.00
CA ILE A 210 2.17 26.39 5.26
C ILE A 210 1.48 25.42 6.22
N THR A 211 2.03 25.26 7.42
CA THR A 211 1.50 24.33 8.44
C THR A 211 0.61 25.10 9.41
N HIS A 212 -0.66 24.67 9.50
CA HIS A 212 -1.61 25.19 10.49
C HIS A 212 -1.77 24.18 11.62
N TYR A 213 -1.20 24.48 12.77
CA TYR A 213 -1.23 23.60 13.94
C TYR A 213 -2.61 23.65 14.61
N ALA A 214 -3.31 22.50 14.64
CA ALA A 214 -4.67 22.37 15.17
C ALA A 214 -4.73 21.84 16.62
N GLY A 215 -3.58 21.58 17.25
CA GLY A 215 -3.50 21.02 18.60
C GLY A 215 -2.72 19.71 18.67
N PHE A 216 -2.43 19.23 19.89
CA PHE A 216 -1.61 18.03 20.10
C PHE A 216 -2.45 16.78 20.35
N MET A 217 -3.46 16.86 21.22
CA MET A 217 -4.32 15.73 21.61
C MET A 217 -5.78 16.13 21.59
N ASN A 218 -6.63 15.24 21.16
CA ASN A 218 -8.09 15.32 21.23
C ASN A 218 -8.68 13.91 21.11
N LEU A 219 -9.98 13.78 21.38
CA LEU A 219 -10.71 12.56 21.04
C LEU A 219 -10.66 12.31 19.51
N PRO A 220 -10.61 11.04 19.08
CA PRO A 220 -10.64 10.71 17.67
C PRO A 220 -11.87 11.32 16.97
N PRO A 221 -11.74 11.87 15.78
CA PRO A 221 -12.89 12.32 14.99
C PRO A 221 -13.91 11.19 14.74
N SER A 222 -15.20 11.55 14.65
CA SER A 222 -16.27 10.59 14.36
C SER A 222 -16.09 9.94 13.00
N ILE A 223 -16.35 8.64 12.91
CA ILE A 223 -16.35 7.87 11.65
C ILE A 223 -17.72 7.88 10.96
N GLU A 224 -18.75 8.42 11.61
CA GLU A 224 -20.14 8.41 11.14
C GLU A 224 -20.31 8.85 9.67
N PRO A 225 -19.63 9.89 9.17
CA PRO A 225 -19.79 10.35 7.78
C PRO A 225 -19.42 9.31 6.73
N ILE A 226 -18.57 8.33 7.11
CA ILE A 226 -17.98 7.38 6.16
C ILE A 226 -18.24 5.91 6.54
N PHE A 227 -18.84 5.67 7.71
CA PHE A 227 -19.09 4.32 8.21
C PHE A 227 -20.19 3.63 7.41
N PHE A 228 -19.89 2.45 6.88
CA PHE A 228 -20.82 1.56 6.18
C PHE A 228 -21.54 2.18 4.97
N GLN A 229 -20.91 3.15 4.31
CA GLN A 229 -21.47 3.89 3.16
C GLN A 229 -21.21 3.13 1.83
N PHE A 230 -21.90 2.01 1.62
CA PHE A 230 -21.77 1.22 0.39
C PHE A 230 -22.78 1.63 -0.67
N ASP A 231 -22.38 1.52 -1.94
CA ASP A 231 -23.24 1.66 -3.09
C ASP A 231 -23.23 0.36 -3.92
N PHE A 232 -24.30 -0.41 -3.81
CA PHE A 232 -24.48 -1.67 -4.52
C PHE A 232 -25.23 -1.52 -5.85
N SER A 233 -25.55 -0.30 -6.29
CA SER A 233 -26.36 -0.05 -7.50
C SER A 233 -25.72 -0.65 -8.76
N GLU A 234 -24.38 -0.61 -8.86
CA GLU A 234 -23.62 -1.10 -10.01
C GLU A 234 -22.87 -2.41 -9.73
N ILE A 235 -23.28 -3.21 -8.74
CA ILE A 235 -22.54 -4.42 -8.31
C ILE A 235 -22.32 -5.44 -9.45
N PHE A 236 -23.24 -5.53 -10.40
CA PHE A 236 -23.14 -6.43 -11.56
C PHE A 236 -22.59 -5.75 -12.82
N SER A 237 -22.11 -4.52 -12.73
CA SER A 237 -21.50 -3.83 -13.87
C SER A 237 -20.13 -4.44 -14.20
N ILE A 238 -19.79 -4.45 -15.49
CA ILE A 238 -18.43 -4.85 -15.94
C ILE A 238 -17.37 -3.97 -15.27
N LYS A 239 -17.68 -2.69 -15.07
CA LYS A 239 -16.84 -1.71 -14.39
C LYS A 239 -16.50 -2.16 -12.96
N MET A 240 -17.50 -2.60 -12.19
CA MET A 240 -17.30 -3.15 -10.85
C MET A 240 -16.39 -4.40 -10.87
N VAL A 241 -16.65 -5.32 -11.79
CA VAL A 241 -15.83 -6.53 -11.94
C VAL A 241 -14.36 -6.20 -12.21
N VAL A 242 -14.09 -5.25 -13.13
CA VAL A 242 -12.72 -4.83 -13.45
C VAL A 242 -12.04 -4.15 -12.25
N VAL A 243 -12.77 -3.29 -11.54
CA VAL A 243 -12.22 -2.58 -10.37
C VAL A 243 -11.92 -3.56 -9.22
N VAL A 244 -12.86 -4.45 -8.89
CA VAL A 244 -12.68 -5.50 -7.87
C VAL A 244 -11.51 -6.42 -8.22
N PHE A 245 -11.43 -6.85 -9.48
CA PHE A 245 -10.33 -7.69 -9.96
C PHE A 245 -8.99 -6.99 -9.81
N THR A 246 -8.93 -5.68 -10.13
CA THR A 246 -7.70 -4.90 -10.04
C THR A 246 -7.26 -4.73 -8.59
N PHE A 247 -8.18 -4.41 -7.67
CA PHE A 247 -7.89 -4.37 -6.23
C PHE A 247 -7.33 -5.69 -5.72
N LEU A 248 -8.06 -6.77 -5.97
CA LEU A 248 -7.67 -8.13 -5.57
C LEU A 248 -6.29 -8.51 -6.11
N PHE A 249 -6.00 -8.09 -7.32
CA PHE A 249 -4.75 -8.40 -8.00
C PHE A 249 -3.58 -7.65 -7.37
N ILE A 250 -3.71 -6.34 -7.17
CA ILE A 250 -2.68 -5.51 -6.56
C ILE A 250 -2.40 -5.99 -5.13
N ASP A 251 -3.45 -6.16 -4.33
CA ASP A 251 -3.34 -6.59 -2.94
C ASP A 251 -2.66 -7.95 -2.78
N MET A 252 -3.06 -8.91 -3.62
CA MET A 252 -2.50 -10.25 -3.60
C MET A 252 -0.98 -10.24 -3.83
N PHE A 253 -0.48 -9.41 -4.78
CA PHE A 253 0.95 -9.35 -5.08
C PHE A 253 1.72 -8.52 -4.06
N ASP A 254 1.15 -7.46 -3.57
CA ASP A 254 1.76 -6.62 -2.53
C ASP A 254 1.99 -7.43 -1.25
N THR A 255 0.95 -8.09 -0.75
CA THR A 255 1.03 -8.93 0.46
C THR A 255 1.98 -10.11 0.29
N ILE A 256 1.92 -10.84 -0.83
CA ILE A 256 2.82 -11.99 -1.07
C ILE A 256 4.26 -11.51 -1.19
N GLY A 257 4.50 -10.46 -1.98
CA GLY A 257 5.82 -9.90 -2.18
C GLY A 257 6.45 -9.44 -0.87
N THR A 258 5.69 -8.72 -0.07
CA THR A 258 6.11 -8.22 1.25
C THR A 258 6.43 -9.36 2.21
N ILE A 259 5.52 -10.32 2.39
CA ILE A 259 5.74 -11.44 3.32
C ILE A 259 6.95 -12.26 2.90
N ILE A 260 7.03 -12.68 1.62
CA ILE A 260 8.16 -13.49 1.12
C ILE A 260 9.47 -12.71 1.23
N GLY A 261 9.49 -11.45 0.81
CA GLY A 261 10.69 -10.61 0.84
C GLY A 261 11.23 -10.43 2.26
N VAL A 262 10.35 -10.12 3.20
CA VAL A 262 10.73 -9.91 4.61
C VAL A 262 11.16 -11.21 5.28
N PHE A 263 10.44 -12.32 5.08
CA PHE A 263 10.81 -13.63 5.66
C PHE A 263 12.17 -14.13 5.16
N ASN A 264 12.40 -14.02 3.84
CA ASN A 264 13.68 -14.43 3.25
C ASN A 264 14.84 -13.58 3.81
N LYS A 265 14.65 -12.26 3.85
CA LYS A 265 15.66 -11.32 4.36
C LYS A 265 15.93 -11.51 5.85
N ALA A 266 14.93 -11.91 6.64
CA ALA A 266 15.03 -12.16 8.07
C ALA A 266 15.52 -13.58 8.42
N GLY A 267 15.70 -14.47 7.44
CA GLY A 267 16.10 -15.87 7.67
C GLY A 267 15.05 -16.66 8.46
N MET A 268 13.77 -16.30 8.35
CA MET A 268 12.67 -16.91 9.12
C MET A 268 11.97 -18.06 8.39
N THR A 269 12.43 -18.42 7.18
CA THR A 269 11.91 -19.56 6.43
C THR A 269 12.31 -20.89 7.09
N VAL A 270 11.36 -21.81 7.21
CA VAL A 270 11.57 -23.15 7.75
C VAL A 270 11.43 -24.16 6.60
N ASN A 271 12.50 -24.90 6.28
CA ASN A 271 12.55 -25.84 5.16
C ASN A 271 12.10 -25.22 3.82
N GLY A 272 12.50 -23.97 3.55
CA GLY A 272 12.13 -23.25 2.33
C GLY A 272 10.65 -22.81 2.28
N LYS A 273 9.89 -22.98 3.37
CA LYS A 273 8.48 -22.58 3.47
C LYS A 273 8.31 -21.49 4.53
N ILE A 274 7.35 -20.60 4.29
CA ILE A 274 6.92 -19.60 5.27
C ILE A 274 5.86 -20.25 6.16
N PRO A 275 6.11 -20.34 7.48
CA PRO A 275 5.13 -20.91 8.39
C PRO A 275 3.89 -20.01 8.46
N ARG A 276 2.70 -20.61 8.56
CA ARG A 276 1.41 -19.90 8.75
C ARG A 276 1.09 -18.83 7.70
N LEU A 277 1.58 -19.00 6.48
CA LEU A 277 1.34 -18.07 5.37
C LEU A 277 -0.16 -17.90 5.08
N LYS A 278 -0.94 -19.00 5.20
CA LYS A 278 -2.39 -18.99 5.02
C LYS A 278 -3.09 -18.10 6.06
N GLU A 279 -2.66 -18.17 7.30
CA GLU A 279 -3.20 -17.37 8.40
C GLU A 279 -2.84 -15.89 8.25
N ALA A 280 -1.65 -15.58 7.73
CA ALA A 280 -1.25 -14.22 7.43
C ALA A 280 -2.12 -13.61 6.31
N PHE A 281 -2.40 -14.39 5.28
CA PHE A 281 -3.32 -13.99 4.21
C PHE A 281 -4.77 -13.83 4.68
N MET A 282 -5.19 -14.61 5.67
CA MET A 282 -6.50 -14.45 6.26
C MET A 282 -6.58 -13.16 7.10
N ALA A 283 -5.50 -12.81 7.80
CA ALA A 283 -5.44 -11.54 8.54
C ALA A 283 -5.55 -10.32 7.60
N ASP A 284 -4.93 -10.39 6.45
CA ASP A 284 -4.99 -9.42 5.36
C ASP A 284 -6.43 -9.26 4.84
N ALA A 285 -7.05 -10.36 4.43
CA ALA A 285 -8.42 -10.38 3.92
C ALA A 285 -9.47 -9.89 4.94
N ILE A 286 -9.33 -10.27 6.21
CA ILE A 286 -10.20 -9.77 7.30
C ILE A 286 -9.94 -8.28 7.55
N GLY A 287 -8.67 -7.86 7.55
CA GLY A 287 -8.28 -6.45 7.67
C GLY A 287 -8.92 -5.60 6.59
N THR A 288 -8.87 -6.03 5.33
CA THR A 288 -9.49 -5.39 4.17
C THR A 288 -11.01 -5.30 4.31
N THR A 289 -11.66 -6.42 4.62
CA THR A 289 -13.13 -6.45 4.76
C THR A 289 -13.59 -5.53 5.89
N CYS A 290 -12.95 -5.59 7.06
CA CYS A 290 -13.27 -4.71 8.18
C CYS A 290 -12.90 -3.25 7.87
N GLY A 291 -11.78 -3.02 7.20
CA GLY A 291 -11.35 -1.68 6.77
C GLY A 291 -12.37 -1.03 5.86
N ALA A 292 -12.88 -1.75 4.86
CA ALA A 292 -13.96 -1.28 3.99
C ALA A 292 -15.25 -0.96 4.75
N MET A 293 -15.63 -1.78 5.74
CA MET A 293 -16.80 -1.49 6.60
C MET A 293 -16.62 -0.22 7.43
N LEU A 294 -15.40 0.05 7.89
CA LEU A 294 -15.08 1.25 8.65
C LEU A 294 -14.98 2.50 7.78
N GLY A 295 -14.72 2.36 6.50
CA GLY A 295 -14.58 3.49 5.58
C GLY A 295 -13.11 3.80 5.22
N THR A 296 -12.27 2.77 5.02
CA THR A 296 -10.93 2.92 4.47
C THR A 296 -10.69 1.93 3.33
N SER A 297 -9.60 2.10 2.59
CA SER A 297 -9.25 1.24 1.46
C SER A 297 -8.67 -0.11 1.94
N THR A 298 -8.26 -0.95 0.98
CA THR A 298 -7.67 -2.27 1.21
C THR A 298 -6.52 -2.22 2.21
N VAL A 299 -6.58 -3.08 3.22
CA VAL A 299 -5.56 -3.24 4.27
C VAL A 299 -4.59 -4.34 3.88
N THR A 300 -3.30 -4.06 3.87
CA THR A 300 -2.26 -4.99 3.44
C THR A 300 -1.10 -5.08 4.43
N VAL A 301 -0.24 -6.08 4.28
CA VAL A 301 0.96 -6.26 5.12
C VAL A 301 2.04 -5.25 4.74
N PHE A 302 2.52 -4.49 5.73
CA PHE A 302 3.52 -3.45 5.52
C PHE A 302 4.95 -3.98 5.54
N VAL A 303 5.73 -3.61 4.52
CA VAL A 303 7.16 -3.95 4.41
C VAL A 303 8.01 -3.35 5.54
N GLU A 304 7.57 -2.26 6.12
CA GLU A 304 8.17 -1.59 7.28
C GLU A 304 8.22 -2.49 8.53
N SER A 305 7.41 -3.55 8.58
CA SER A 305 7.50 -4.61 9.60
C SER A 305 8.89 -5.24 9.65
N ALA A 306 9.66 -5.20 8.54
CA ALA A 306 11.05 -5.61 8.49
C ALA A 306 11.91 -4.89 9.52
N SER A 307 11.60 -3.64 9.87
CA SER A 307 12.34 -2.85 10.86
C SER A 307 12.21 -3.47 12.26
N GLY A 308 11.00 -3.84 12.69
CA GLY A 308 10.79 -4.54 13.96
C GLY A 308 11.36 -5.95 13.96
N ILE A 309 11.22 -6.67 12.85
CA ILE A 309 11.79 -8.01 12.68
C ILE A 309 13.33 -7.98 12.78
N SER A 310 13.98 -6.96 12.22
CA SER A 310 15.43 -6.75 12.35
C SER A 310 15.87 -6.46 13.79
N GLN A 311 15.00 -5.90 14.62
CA GLN A 311 15.20 -5.69 16.05
C GLN A 311 14.98 -6.96 16.90
N GLY A 312 14.61 -8.05 16.27
CA GLY A 312 14.41 -9.34 16.92
C GLY A 312 12.96 -9.74 17.16
N GLY A 313 11.98 -9.02 16.61
CA GLY A 313 10.57 -9.41 16.62
C GLY A 313 10.37 -10.74 15.89
N ARG A 314 9.68 -11.71 16.53
CA ARG A 314 9.51 -13.06 15.98
C ARG A 314 8.12 -13.64 16.21
N SER A 315 7.28 -12.96 16.98
CA SER A 315 5.98 -13.48 17.41
C SER A 315 4.86 -12.45 17.22
N GLY A 316 3.61 -12.88 17.40
CA GLY A 316 2.45 -11.99 17.40
C GLY A 316 2.47 -10.94 18.51
N LEU A 317 3.38 -11.05 19.51
CA LEU A 317 3.51 -10.02 20.54
C LEU A 317 4.08 -8.71 19.96
N THR A 318 4.97 -8.80 18.98
CA THR A 318 5.42 -7.63 18.19
C THR A 318 4.23 -6.92 17.54
N SER A 319 3.37 -7.65 16.82
CA SER A 319 2.19 -7.10 16.18
C SER A 319 1.18 -6.54 17.18
N LEU A 320 0.96 -7.23 18.32
CA LEU A 320 0.11 -6.71 19.39
C LEU A 320 0.60 -5.34 19.91
N THR A 321 1.91 -5.20 20.10
CA THR A 321 2.50 -3.93 20.54
C THR A 321 2.32 -2.84 19.48
N THR A 322 2.50 -3.18 18.19
CA THR A 322 2.25 -2.24 17.10
C THR A 322 0.78 -1.77 17.08
N ALA A 323 -0.18 -2.70 17.23
CA ALA A 323 -1.59 -2.37 17.32
C ALA A 323 -1.92 -1.46 18.53
N ALA A 324 -1.30 -1.71 19.67
CA ALA A 324 -1.44 -0.86 20.86
C ALA A 324 -0.88 0.56 20.61
N CYS A 325 0.23 0.69 19.90
CA CYS A 325 0.76 2.00 19.50
C CYS A 325 -0.19 2.74 18.54
N PHE A 326 -0.82 2.06 17.58
CA PHE A 326 -1.87 2.66 16.75
C PHE A 326 -3.09 3.11 17.56
N ALA A 327 -3.49 2.34 18.58
CA ALA A 327 -4.57 2.74 19.48
C ALA A 327 -4.23 4.00 20.28
N LEU A 328 -2.99 4.11 20.76
CA LEU A 328 -2.51 5.34 21.40
C LEU A 328 -2.46 6.52 20.43
N ALA A 329 -2.09 6.28 19.18
CA ALA A 329 -2.00 7.33 18.17
C ALA A 329 -3.36 7.97 17.83
N LEU A 330 -4.48 7.29 18.07
CA LEU A 330 -5.83 7.86 17.91
C LEU A 330 -6.04 9.15 18.72
N LEU A 331 -5.40 9.27 19.88
CA LEU A 331 -5.50 10.47 20.73
C LEU A 331 -4.73 11.67 20.16
N PHE A 332 -3.84 11.46 19.20
CA PHE A 332 -3.04 12.50 18.58
C PHE A 332 -3.60 12.96 17.21
N SER A 333 -4.91 12.81 17.01
CA SER A 333 -5.58 13.15 15.75
C SER A 333 -5.31 14.59 15.29
N PRO A 334 -5.38 15.68 16.12
CA PRO A 334 -5.15 17.03 15.64
C PRO A 334 -3.72 17.23 15.13
N PHE A 335 -2.76 16.57 15.79
CA PHE A 335 -1.37 16.62 15.40
C PHE A 335 -1.13 16.00 14.01
N PHE A 336 -1.64 14.78 13.75
CA PHE A 336 -1.51 14.12 12.45
C PHE A 336 -2.28 14.86 11.34
N LEU A 337 -3.44 15.45 11.66
CA LEU A 337 -4.25 16.20 10.72
C LEU A 337 -3.66 17.57 10.35
N SER A 338 -2.75 18.11 11.19
CA SER A 338 -1.99 19.33 10.93
C SER A 338 -0.87 19.16 9.91
N ILE A 339 -0.53 17.92 9.54
CA ILE A 339 0.55 17.62 8.60
C ILE A 339 0.19 18.13 7.20
N PRO A 340 1.01 19.04 6.60
CA PRO A 340 0.72 19.63 5.31
C PRO A 340 1.06 18.67 4.14
N SER A 341 0.42 18.89 2.99
CA SER A 341 0.60 18.08 1.78
C SER A 341 2.06 17.94 1.32
N PRO A 342 2.93 18.98 1.37
CA PRO A 342 4.34 18.80 1.02
C PRO A 342 5.10 17.83 1.92
N ALA A 343 4.74 17.75 3.22
CA ALA A 343 5.37 16.81 4.13
C ALA A 343 4.98 15.35 3.81
N THR A 344 3.69 15.10 3.52
CA THR A 344 3.24 13.77 3.08
C THR A 344 3.76 13.43 1.68
N GLY A 345 3.80 14.40 0.76
CA GLY A 345 4.34 14.23 -0.59
C GLY A 345 5.81 13.81 -0.61
N ALA A 346 6.63 14.40 0.24
CA ALA A 346 8.04 14.01 0.40
C ALA A 346 8.20 12.53 0.78
N ILE A 347 7.33 12.03 1.66
CA ILE A 347 7.35 10.61 2.05
C ILE A 347 6.87 9.70 0.91
N LEU A 348 5.84 10.11 0.17
CA LEU A 348 5.35 9.34 -0.98
C LEU A 348 6.48 9.09 -2.00
N ILE A 349 7.34 10.07 -2.23
CA ILE A 349 8.50 9.93 -3.13
C ILE A 349 9.46 8.85 -2.61
N LEU A 350 9.78 8.83 -1.33
CA LEU A 350 10.71 7.86 -0.74
C LEU A 350 10.09 6.46 -0.61
N VAL A 351 8.79 6.36 -0.34
CA VAL A 351 8.05 5.10 -0.38
C VAL A 351 8.04 4.55 -1.81
N GLY A 352 7.77 5.41 -2.81
CA GLY A 352 7.86 5.05 -4.21
C GLY A 352 9.23 4.49 -4.59
N LEU A 353 10.32 5.12 -4.12
CA LEU A 353 11.68 4.61 -4.29
C LEU A 353 11.85 3.19 -3.71
N SER A 354 11.30 2.93 -2.53
CA SER A 354 11.39 1.61 -1.90
C SER A 354 10.69 0.53 -2.72
N MET A 355 9.56 0.85 -3.32
CA MET A 355 8.80 -0.06 -4.20
C MET A 355 9.51 -0.29 -5.54
N THR A 356 10.17 0.73 -6.10
CA THR A 356 10.92 0.62 -7.36
C THR A 356 12.20 -0.19 -7.22
N ALA A 357 12.68 -0.48 -6.03
CA ALA A 357 13.93 -1.25 -5.81
C ALA A 357 13.91 -2.63 -6.46
N THR A 358 12.74 -3.23 -6.69
CA THR A 358 12.59 -4.53 -7.36
C THR A 358 12.90 -4.51 -8.85
N ILE A 359 13.11 -3.35 -9.46
CA ILE A 359 13.49 -3.21 -10.88
C ILE A 359 14.78 -3.96 -11.21
N THR A 360 15.70 -4.08 -10.26
CA THR A 360 16.95 -4.82 -10.41
C THR A 360 16.77 -6.32 -10.61
N ASN A 361 15.58 -6.84 -10.30
CA ASN A 361 15.24 -8.26 -10.45
C ASN A 361 14.58 -8.55 -11.80
N ILE A 362 14.32 -7.52 -12.63
CA ILE A 362 13.73 -7.66 -13.97
C ILE A 362 14.86 -7.94 -14.95
N ASP A 363 14.76 -9.07 -15.64
CA ASP A 363 15.67 -9.39 -16.74
C ASP A 363 15.22 -8.71 -18.03
N PHE A 364 15.91 -7.64 -18.40
CA PHE A 364 15.66 -6.91 -19.64
C PHE A 364 16.33 -7.53 -20.88
N SER A 365 17.06 -8.65 -20.75
CA SER A 365 17.70 -9.31 -21.87
C SER A 365 16.72 -10.12 -22.72
N ASP A 366 15.68 -10.73 -22.14
CA ASP A 366 14.59 -11.38 -22.87
C ASP A 366 13.51 -10.36 -23.25
N LEU A 367 13.60 -9.81 -24.45
CA LEU A 367 12.65 -8.79 -24.94
C LEU A 367 11.19 -9.23 -24.92
N SER A 368 10.90 -10.54 -24.97
CA SER A 368 9.52 -11.03 -24.92
C SER A 368 8.87 -10.87 -23.55
N GLU A 369 9.69 -10.72 -22.50
CA GLU A 369 9.25 -10.39 -21.14
C GLU A 369 9.52 -8.93 -20.79
N ALA A 370 10.64 -8.39 -21.29
CA ALA A 370 11.05 -7.02 -20.98
C ALA A 370 10.10 -5.96 -21.56
N ILE A 371 9.60 -6.14 -22.79
CA ILE A 371 8.70 -5.16 -23.42
C ILE A 371 7.38 -5.03 -22.65
N PRO A 372 6.65 -6.12 -22.32
CA PRO A 372 5.44 -6.01 -21.48
C PRO A 372 5.71 -5.40 -20.10
N ALA A 373 6.83 -5.77 -19.47
CA ALA A 373 7.24 -5.21 -18.19
C ALA A 373 7.50 -3.70 -18.28
N PHE A 374 8.21 -3.27 -19.31
CA PHE A 374 8.50 -1.85 -19.57
C PHE A 374 7.22 -1.05 -19.82
N LEU A 375 6.29 -1.60 -20.62
CA LEU A 375 4.98 -0.97 -20.84
C LEU A 375 4.22 -0.80 -19.52
N CYS A 376 4.24 -1.80 -18.64
CA CYS A 376 3.64 -1.71 -17.32
C CYS A 376 4.23 -0.54 -16.51
N ILE A 377 5.56 -0.49 -16.43
CA ILE A 377 6.30 0.53 -15.66
C ILE A 377 6.00 1.94 -16.17
N LEU A 378 5.87 2.13 -17.51
CA LEU A 378 5.60 3.43 -18.09
C LEU A 378 4.13 3.85 -18.00
N ILE A 379 3.20 2.94 -18.36
CA ILE A 379 1.80 3.31 -18.49
C ILE A 379 1.21 3.66 -17.12
N ILE A 380 1.56 2.94 -16.06
CA ILE A 380 1.02 3.21 -14.72
C ILE A 380 1.19 4.68 -14.30
N PRO A 381 2.38 5.27 -14.26
CA PRO A 381 2.55 6.67 -13.86
C PRO A 381 2.11 7.67 -14.95
N PHE A 382 2.37 7.40 -16.23
CA PHE A 382 2.12 8.39 -17.29
C PHE A 382 0.67 8.46 -17.75
N ALA A 383 -0.08 7.34 -17.70
CA ALA A 383 -1.52 7.35 -17.93
C ALA A 383 -2.33 7.62 -16.66
N TYR A 384 -1.65 7.80 -15.51
CA TYR A 384 -2.27 7.96 -14.20
C TYR A 384 -3.22 6.82 -13.82
N SER A 385 -2.96 5.60 -14.34
CA SER A 385 -3.85 4.45 -14.23
C SER A 385 -3.10 3.16 -13.99
N ILE A 386 -3.22 2.64 -12.76
CA ILE A 386 -2.65 1.34 -12.38
C ILE A 386 -3.34 0.22 -13.15
N SER A 387 -4.68 0.27 -13.26
CA SER A 387 -5.44 -0.77 -13.96
C SER A 387 -5.05 -0.90 -15.43
N ASP A 388 -4.93 0.22 -16.15
CA ASP A 388 -4.61 0.19 -17.57
C ASP A 388 -3.18 -0.30 -17.80
N GLY A 389 -2.24 0.10 -16.96
CA GLY A 389 -0.86 -0.41 -17.01
C GLY A 389 -0.78 -1.93 -16.84
N ILE A 390 -1.51 -2.48 -15.86
CA ILE A 390 -1.60 -3.93 -15.64
C ILE A 390 -2.25 -4.62 -16.85
N ILE A 391 -3.39 -4.13 -17.31
CA ILE A 391 -4.16 -4.75 -18.40
C ILE A 391 -3.34 -4.77 -19.69
N ILE A 392 -2.79 -3.62 -20.09
CA ILE A 392 -1.99 -3.50 -21.32
C ILE A 392 -0.74 -4.38 -21.25
N SER A 393 -0.08 -4.45 -20.10
CA SER A 393 1.11 -5.30 -19.95
C SER A 393 0.78 -6.79 -20.04
N MET A 394 -0.34 -7.22 -19.45
CA MET A 394 -0.78 -8.63 -19.50
C MET A 394 -1.20 -9.03 -20.91
N ILE A 395 -1.98 -8.20 -21.59
CA ILE A 395 -2.36 -8.41 -22.99
C ILE A 395 -1.11 -8.40 -23.88
N GLY A 396 -0.23 -7.41 -23.71
CA GLY A 396 1.03 -7.30 -24.43
C GLY A 396 1.92 -8.52 -24.26
N TYR A 397 2.00 -9.07 -23.03
CA TYR A 397 2.74 -10.31 -22.77
C TYR A 397 2.19 -11.48 -23.58
N VAL A 398 0.87 -11.66 -23.58
CA VAL A 398 0.22 -12.75 -24.33
C VAL A 398 0.44 -12.58 -25.82
N VAL A 399 0.17 -11.39 -26.37
CA VAL A 399 0.27 -11.11 -27.80
C VAL A 399 1.72 -11.26 -28.29
N ILE A 400 2.69 -10.66 -27.60
CA ILE A 400 4.11 -10.69 -27.99
C ILE A 400 4.64 -12.13 -27.96
N ASN A 401 4.39 -12.89 -26.88
CA ASN A 401 4.87 -14.27 -26.79
C ASN A 401 4.17 -15.20 -27.79
N LEU A 402 2.87 -14.98 -28.06
CA LEU A 402 2.14 -15.77 -29.05
C LEU A 402 2.70 -15.55 -30.45
N LEU A 403 2.85 -14.29 -30.87
CA LEU A 403 3.34 -13.92 -32.20
C LEU A 403 4.85 -14.22 -32.39
N SER A 404 5.62 -14.23 -31.30
CA SER A 404 7.03 -14.62 -31.31
C SER A 404 7.26 -16.15 -31.30
N GLY A 405 6.19 -16.97 -31.36
CA GLY A 405 6.30 -18.43 -31.30
C GLY A 405 6.61 -19.02 -29.92
N LYS A 406 6.65 -18.19 -28.85
CA LYS A 406 6.92 -18.59 -27.47
C LYS A 406 5.66 -18.99 -26.71
N TYR A 407 4.61 -19.45 -27.41
CA TYR A 407 3.29 -19.77 -26.85
C TYR A 407 3.33 -20.75 -25.66
N LYS A 408 4.32 -21.63 -25.61
CA LYS A 408 4.52 -22.59 -24.50
C LYS A 408 4.91 -21.91 -23.16
N LYS A 409 5.36 -20.67 -23.16
CA LYS A 409 5.66 -19.88 -21.94
C LYS A 409 4.39 -19.34 -21.28
N ILE A 410 3.29 -19.23 -22.02
CA ILE A 410 2.06 -18.63 -21.57
C ILE A 410 1.22 -19.69 -20.83
N SER A 411 0.88 -19.46 -19.57
CA SER A 411 -0.02 -20.33 -18.83
C SER A 411 -1.45 -20.22 -19.37
N VAL A 412 -2.24 -21.31 -19.27
CA VAL A 412 -3.65 -21.29 -19.68
C VAL A 412 -4.42 -20.21 -18.91
N SER A 413 -4.14 -20.07 -17.61
CA SER A 413 -4.74 -19.03 -16.77
C SER A 413 -4.42 -17.62 -17.27
N MET A 414 -3.23 -17.39 -17.83
CA MET A 414 -2.84 -16.08 -18.38
C MET A 414 -3.61 -15.76 -19.66
N TYR A 415 -3.89 -16.75 -20.52
CA TYR A 415 -4.77 -16.58 -21.67
C TYR A 415 -6.19 -16.17 -21.26
N ILE A 416 -6.75 -16.85 -20.25
CA ILE A 416 -8.09 -16.55 -19.72
C ILE A 416 -8.14 -15.13 -19.15
N LEU A 417 -7.15 -14.78 -18.34
CA LEU A 417 -7.06 -13.45 -17.73
C LEU A 417 -6.95 -12.36 -18.80
N ALA A 418 -6.07 -12.52 -19.78
CA ALA A 418 -5.91 -11.56 -20.86
C ALA A 418 -7.19 -11.41 -21.70
N ALA A 419 -7.91 -12.50 -21.96
CA ALA A 419 -9.19 -12.46 -22.69
C ALA A 419 -10.28 -11.70 -21.91
N ILE A 420 -10.38 -11.94 -20.58
CA ILE A 420 -11.32 -11.20 -19.73
C ILE A 420 -10.95 -9.72 -19.68
N LEU A 421 -9.66 -9.40 -19.52
CA LEU A 421 -9.21 -8.01 -19.43
C LEU A 421 -9.33 -7.23 -20.74
N LEU A 422 -9.27 -7.94 -21.87
CA LEU A 422 -9.49 -7.33 -23.20
C LEU A 422 -10.90 -6.75 -23.34
N THR A 423 -11.90 -7.33 -22.65
CA THR A 423 -13.29 -6.82 -22.70
C THR A 423 -13.40 -5.37 -22.22
N LYS A 424 -12.52 -4.91 -21.34
CA LYS A 424 -12.51 -3.52 -20.88
C LYS A 424 -12.28 -2.51 -22.01
N PHE A 425 -11.52 -2.88 -23.04
CA PHE A 425 -11.21 -1.98 -24.17
C PHE A 425 -12.19 -2.15 -25.35
N LEU A 426 -13.04 -3.19 -25.31
CA LEU A 426 -14.03 -3.46 -26.35
C LEU A 426 -15.43 -2.92 -26.00
N LEU A 427 -15.64 -2.58 -24.73
CA LEU A 427 -16.88 -2.03 -24.16
C LEU A 427 -16.64 -0.61 -23.66
#